data_a8228d5140fe579ca942d43e3be2f67b
#
_entry.id   a8228d5140fe579ca942d43e3be2f67b
#
_cell.length_a   1.000
_cell.length_b   1.000
_cell.length_c   1.000
_cell.angle_alpha   90.00
_cell.angle_beta   90.00
_cell.angle_gamma   90.00
#
_symmetry.space_group_name_H-M   'P 1'
#
loop_
_entity.id
_entity.type
_entity.pdbx_description
1 polymer ?
#
loop_
_entity_poly.entity_id
_entity_poly.type
_entity_poly.pdbx_seq_one_letter_code
_entity_poly.pdbx_strand_id
1 'polypeptide(L)'
;SSRALVAAFIRHRPHLLLQVPASEEQAGKAWPSPRSWDMASRLLAATDAAKAGEDVSASLVAGCVGDGAGLEFLAWRKALDLPDPEEVLQNPSGFRVPERGDQAFAVLTAVVSAAVGNLTKDRWLAAWAVLAKAAEQGAKDIAAAAAKALAAARKPNLPLPQKELREFIPLLQKGGLM
;
A
#
# COMPACT_ATOMS: atom_id res chain seq x y z
N SER A 1 -4.93 -1.40 -1.61
CA SER A 1 -4.74 -2.68 -2.32
C SER A 1 -3.94 -3.65 -1.45
N SER A 2 -4.19 -4.95 -1.59
CA SER A 2 -3.53 -5.99 -0.79
C SER A 2 -2.01 -6.01 -0.97
N ARG A 3 -1.49 -5.62 -2.14
CA ARG A 3 -0.05 -5.41 -2.37
C ARG A 3 0.53 -4.31 -1.48
N ALA A 4 -0.19 -3.21 -1.31
CA ALA A 4 0.24 -2.11 -0.45
C ALA A 4 0.30 -2.54 1.02
N LEU A 5 -0.67 -3.34 1.47
CA LEU A 5 -0.69 -3.89 2.82
C LEU A 5 0.50 -4.82 3.07
N VAL A 6 0.78 -5.74 2.14
CA VAL A 6 1.97 -6.62 2.24
C VAL A 6 3.26 -5.80 2.27
N ALA A 7 3.39 -4.80 1.38
CA ALA A 7 4.57 -3.93 1.38
C ALA A 7 4.73 -3.15 2.69
N ALA A 8 3.63 -2.62 3.26
CA ALA A 8 3.64 -1.93 4.55
C ALA A 8 4.05 -2.87 5.68
N PHE A 9 3.52 -4.08 5.71
CA PHE A 9 3.90 -5.10 6.68
C PHE A 9 5.38 -5.45 6.61
N ILE A 10 5.91 -5.72 5.43
CA ILE A 10 7.33 -6.05 5.24
C ILE A 10 8.25 -4.90 5.65
N ARG A 11 7.86 -3.65 5.40
CA ARG A 11 8.60 -2.48 5.91
C ARG A 11 8.62 -2.45 7.45
N HIS A 12 7.55 -2.89 8.09
CA HIS A 12 7.44 -2.98 9.54
C HIS A 12 8.14 -4.22 10.11
N ARG A 13 8.23 -5.31 9.35
CA ARG A 13 8.84 -6.60 9.69
C ARG A 13 9.81 -7.07 8.60
N PRO A 14 10.95 -6.38 8.37
CA PRO A 14 11.84 -6.68 7.24
C PRO A 14 12.39 -8.11 7.23
N HIS A 15 12.57 -8.71 8.40
CA HIS A 15 13.07 -10.09 8.55
C HIS A 15 12.10 -11.15 8.02
N LEU A 16 10.82 -10.80 7.85
CA LEU A 16 9.81 -11.69 7.25
C LEU A 16 9.74 -11.59 5.72
N LEU A 17 10.55 -10.76 5.08
CA LEU A 17 10.60 -10.73 3.61
C LEU A 17 11.17 -12.02 3.04
N LEU A 18 12.21 -12.56 3.69
CA LEU A 18 12.91 -13.75 3.23
C LEU A 18 13.39 -14.57 4.44
N GLN A 19 12.89 -15.79 4.56
CA GLN A 19 13.33 -16.76 5.54
C GLN A 19 13.65 -18.06 4.82
N VAL A 20 14.93 -18.22 4.43
CA VAL A 20 15.38 -19.42 3.70
C VAL A 20 15.29 -20.63 4.63
N PRO A 21 14.65 -21.74 4.21
CA PRO A 21 14.57 -22.96 4.99
C PRO A 21 15.94 -23.52 5.34
N ALA A 22 16.10 -23.98 6.57
CA ALA A 22 17.36 -24.56 7.05
C ALA A 22 17.53 -26.05 6.73
N SER A 23 16.44 -26.72 6.29
CA SER A 23 16.45 -28.15 5.93
C SER A 23 15.55 -28.44 4.74
N GLU A 24 15.75 -29.60 4.09
CA GLU A 24 14.90 -30.07 2.99
C GLU A 24 13.44 -30.28 3.43
N GLU A 25 13.22 -30.72 4.66
CA GLU A 25 11.87 -30.87 5.21
C GLU A 25 11.14 -29.50 5.30
N GLN A 26 11.86 -28.46 5.73
CA GLN A 26 11.30 -27.10 5.79
C GLN A 26 11.11 -26.51 4.38
N ALA A 27 11.99 -26.82 3.43
CA ALA A 27 11.87 -26.38 2.05
C ALA A 27 10.66 -26.95 1.32
N GLY A 28 10.15 -28.11 1.76
CA GLY A 28 8.90 -28.70 1.28
C GLY A 28 7.63 -28.03 1.79
N LYS A 29 7.73 -27.10 2.74
CA LYS A 29 6.59 -26.33 3.30
C LYS A 29 6.57 -24.92 2.73
N ALA A 30 5.48 -24.17 3.01
CA ALA A 30 5.44 -22.75 2.68
C ALA A 30 6.39 -21.94 3.56
N TRP A 31 7.09 -20.98 2.97
CA TRP A 31 8.03 -20.09 3.66
C TRP A 31 8.07 -18.70 3.04
N PRO A 32 8.41 -17.65 3.83
CA PRO A 32 8.45 -16.27 3.37
C PRO A 32 9.54 -16.04 2.32
N SER A 33 9.13 -15.48 1.19
CA SER A 33 10.02 -14.99 0.13
C SER A 33 9.33 -13.86 -0.63
N PRO A 34 10.04 -13.02 -1.40
CA PRO A 34 9.41 -12.01 -2.24
C PRO A 34 8.33 -12.58 -3.17
N ARG A 35 8.57 -13.77 -3.72
CA ARG A 35 7.63 -14.46 -4.59
C ARG A 35 6.38 -14.93 -3.84
N SER A 36 6.55 -15.58 -2.68
CA SER A 36 5.41 -16.08 -1.89
C SER A 36 4.57 -14.93 -1.33
N TRP A 37 5.17 -13.80 -0.97
CA TRP A 37 4.44 -12.60 -0.58
C TRP A 37 3.68 -11.95 -1.75
N ASP A 38 4.21 -11.95 -2.97
CA ASP A 38 3.46 -11.49 -4.15
C ASP A 38 2.25 -12.40 -4.41
N MET A 39 2.43 -13.74 -4.32
CA MET A 39 1.33 -14.70 -4.42
C MET A 39 0.27 -14.46 -3.34
N ALA A 40 0.66 -14.34 -2.07
CA ALA A 40 -0.24 -14.05 -0.95
C ALA A 40 -1.03 -12.75 -1.19
N SER A 41 -0.37 -11.69 -1.70
CA SER A 41 -1.02 -10.42 -1.99
C SER A 41 -2.11 -10.52 -3.08
N ARG A 42 -1.89 -11.36 -4.08
CA ARG A 42 -2.86 -11.59 -5.17
C ARG A 42 -4.06 -12.42 -4.69
N LEU A 43 -3.79 -13.48 -3.92
CA LEU A 43 -4.87 -14.30 -3.34
C LEU A 43 -5.71 -13.49 -2.35
N LEU A 44 -5.07 -12.67 -1.53
CA LEU A 44 -5.77 -11.79 -0.60
C LEU A 44 -6.65 -10.76 -1.35
N ALA A 45 -6.18 -10.22 -2.48
CA ALA A 45 -7.00 -9.34 -3.31
C ALA A 45 -8.22 -10.08 -3.91
N ALA A 46 -8.05 -11.33 -4.29
CA ALA A 46 -9.14 -12.15 -4.83
C ALA A 46 -10.17 -12.49 -3.74
N THR A 47 -9.73 -12.84 -2.52
CA THR A 47 -10.63 -13.11 -1.39
C THR A 47 -11.40 -11.85 -0.96
N ASP A 48 -10.74 -10.69 -0.92
CA ASP A 48 -11.38 -9.41 -0.63
C ASP A 48 -12.46 -9.09 -1.69
N ALA A 49 -12.15 -9.27 -2.98
CA ALA A 49 -13.10 -9.04 -4.07
C ALA A 49 -14.28 -10.03 -4.05
N ALA A 50 -14.03 -11.27 -3.69
CA ALA A 50 -15.05 -12.31 -3.55
C ALA A 50 -15.85 -12.22 -2.23
N LYS A 51 -15.47 -11.31 -1.33
CA LYS A 51 -16.01 -11.23 0.04
C LYS A 51 -15.95 -12.58 0.78
N ALA A 52 -14.86 -13.31 0.57
CA ALA A 52 -14.64 -14.59 1.23
C ALA A 52 -14.37 -14.38 2.74
N GLY A 53 -14.65 -15.42 3.52
CA GLY A 53 -14.43 -15.39 4.97
C GLY A 53 -12.96 -15.17 5.37
N GLU A 54 -12.75 -14.72 6.60
CA GLU A 54 -11.40 -14.51 7.17
C GLU A 54 -10.59 -15.81 7.21
N ASP A 55 -11.24 -16.94 7.45
CA ASP A 55 -10.65 -18.29 7.47
C ASP A 55 -10.07 -18.69 6.12
N VAL A 56 -10.77 -18.39 5.02
CA VAL A 56 -10.28 -18.62 3.65
C VAL A 56 -9.06 -17.75 3.38
N SER A 57 -9.12 -16.46 3.70
CA SER A 57 -8.00 -15.55 3.55
C SER A 57 -6.78 -15.99 4.37
N ALA A 58 -7.01 -16.45 5.60
CA ALA A 58 -5.95 -16.94 6.49
C ALA A 58 -5.28 -18.20 5.92
N SER A 59 -6.06 -19.17 5.47
CA SER A 59 -5.54 -20.42 4.89
C SER A 59 -4.70 -20.17 3.63
N LEU A 60 -5.16 -19.27 2.75
CA LEU A 60 -4.44 -18.94 1.51
C LEU A 60 -3.14 -18.17 1.78
N VAL A 61 -3.14 -17.21 2.71
CA VAL A 61 -1.92 -16.47 3.07
C VAL A 61 -0.91 -17.41 3.73
N ALA A 62 -1.34 -18.22 4.72
CA ALA A 62 -0.48 -19.18 5.40
C ALA A 62 0.08 -20.23 4.42
N GLY A 63 -0.73 -20.70 3.47
CA GLY A 63 -0.31 -21.60 2.40
C GLY A 63 0.77 -21.02 1.46
N CYS A 64 0.87 -19.69 1.38
CA CYS A 64 1.92 -19.04 0.60
C CYS A 64 3.21 -18.80 1.40
N VAL A 65 3.11 -18.24 2.61
CA VAL A 65 4.26 -17.71 3.37
C VAL A 65 4.57 -18.48 4.64
N GLY A 66 3.82 -19.56 4.90
CA GLY A 66 3.91 -20.34 6.13
C GLY A 66 3.08 -19.76 7.27
N ASP A 67 2.72 -20.62 8.23
CA ASP A 67 1.80 -20.28 9.32
C ASP A 67 2.30 -19.10 10.16
N GLY A 68 3.56 -19.11 10.56
CA GLY A 68 4.14 -18.07 11.42
C GLY A 68 4.04 -16.68 10.81
N ALA A 69 4.59 -16.50 9.61
CA ALA A 69 4.57 -15.22 8.91
C ALA A 69 3.14 -14.81 8.47
N GLY A 70 2.32 -15.81 8.09
CA GLY A 70 0.93 -15.59 7.70
C GLY A 70 0.08 -15.08 8.86
N LEU A 71 0.15 -15.72 10.03
CA LEU A 71 -0.58 -15.31 11.23
C LEU A 71 -0.14 -13.94 11.72
N GLU A 72 1.16 -13.65 11.72
CA GLU A 72 1.68 -12.34 12.13
C GLU A 72 1.19 -11.23 11.20
N PHE A 73 1.18 -11.47 9.89
CA PHE A 73 0.63 -10.53 8.91
C PHE A 73 -0.86 -10.28 9.12
N LEU A 74 -1.65 -11.33 9.32
CA LEU A 74 -3.10 -11.20 9.50
C LEU A 74 -3.47 -10.51 10.82
N ALA A 75 -2.75 -10.82 11.89
CA ALA A 75 -2.91 -10.13 13.17
C ALA A 75 -2.56 -8.64 13.05
N TRP A 76 -1.45 -8.32 12.36
CA TRP A 76 -1.06 -6.94 12.07
C TRP A 76 -2.13 -6.24 11.19
N ARG A 77 -2.62 -6.89 10.13
CA ARG A 77 -3.68 -6.35 9.27
C ARG A 77 -4.96 -6.04 10.05
N LYS A 78 -5.38 -6.94 10.93
CA LYS A 78 -6.57 -6.76 11.79
C LYS A 78 -6.40 -5.61 12.80
N ALA A 79 -5.19 -5.38 13.26
CA ALA A 79 -4.85 -4.27 14.15
C ALA A 79 -4.68 -2.92 13.42
N LEU A 80 -4.74 -2.89 12.08
CA LEU A 80 -4.72 -1.65 11.31
C LEU A 80 -6.13 -1.05 11.30
N ASP A 81 -6.31 -0.01 12.10
CA ASP A 81 -7.45 0.89 11.99
C ASP A 81 -7.11 1.96 10.93
N LEU A 82 -7.36 1.62 9.66
CA LEU A 82 -7.09 2.51 8.54
C LEU A 82 -8.39 3.13 8.03
N PRO A 83 -8.39 4.45 7.77
CA PRO A 83 -9.54 5.11 7.15
C PRO A 83 -9.81 4.54 5.75
N ASP A 84 -11.07 4.51 5.36
CA ASP A 84 -11.48 4.10 4.01
C ASP A 84 -10.86 5.05 2.97
N PRO A 85 -10.09 4.54 2.00
CA PRO A 85 -9.51 5.36 0.94
C PRO A 85 -10.53 6.18 0.14
N GLU A 86 -11.75 5.68 -0.01
CA GLU A 86 -12.83 6.40 -0.70
C GLU A 86 -13.32 7.60 0.12
N GLU A 87 -13.48 7.46 1.42
CA GLU A 87 -13.82 8.56 2.33
C GLU A 87 -12.71 9.63 2.34
N VAL A 88 -11.45 9.20 2.36
CA VAL A 88 -10.29 10.11 2.30
C VAL A 88 -10.28 10.90 0.98
N LEU A 89 -10.56 10.25 -0.15
CA LEU A 89 -10.65 10.91 -1.46
C LEU A 89 -11.83 11.89 -1.55
N GLN A 90 -12.92 11.62 -0.85
CA GLN A 90 -14.08 12.53 -0.79
C GLN A 90 -13.80 13.76 0.08
N ASN A 91 -12.98 13.65 1.11
CA ASN A 91 -12.63 14.74 2.03
C ASN A 91 -11.10 14.85 2.27
N PRO A 92 -10.30 15.24 1.27
CA PRO A 92 -8.86 15.35 1.40
C PRO A 92 -8.40 16.35 2.48
N SER A 93 -9.17 17.42 2.69
CA SER A 93 -8.85 18.47 3.67
C SER A 93 -8.96 17.97 5.11
N GLY A 94 -9.86 17.03 5.38
CA GLY A 94 -10.04 16.39 6.68
C GLY A 94 -9.01 15.30 6.99
N PHE A 95 -8.19 14.91 6.03
CA PHE A 95 -7.24 13.82 6.21
C PHE A 95 -6.20 14.12 7.30
N ARG A 96 -6.02 13.16 8.19
CA ARG A 96 -4.98 13.14 9.22
C ARG A 96 -4.05 11.96 8.94
N VAL A 97 -2.75 12.24 8.88
CA VAL A 97 -1.76 11.18 8.71
C VAL A 97 -1.66 10.36 10.01
N PRO A 98 -1.76 9.04 9.93
CA PRO A 98 -1.49 8.19 11.09
C PRO A 98 -0.07 8.43 11.63
N GLU A 99 0.07 8.42 12.96
CA GLU A 99 1.38 8.60 13.62
C GLU A 99 2.36 7.46 13.30
N ARG A 100 1.85 6.25 13.14
CA ARG A 100 2.66 5.10 12.78
C ARG A 100 2.99 5.12 11.29
N GLY A 101 4.27 5.05 10.95
CA GLY A 101 4.77 5.12 9.58
C GLY A 101 4.26 3.97 8.67
N ASP A 102 4.02 2.77 9.21
CA ASP A 102 3.45 1.64 8.48
C ASP A 102 1.98 1.89 8.10
N GLN A 103 1.20 2.46 9.01
CA GLN A 103 -0.19 2.88 8.75
C GLN A 103 -0.24 4.03 7.74
N ALA A 104 0.60 5.06 7.91
CA ALA A 104 0.70 6.17 6.98
C ALA A 104 1.04 5.69 5.57
N PHE A 105 2.02 4.78 5.43
CA PHE A 105 2.36 4.19 4.14
C PHE A 105 1.19 3.38 3.54
N ALA A 106 0.53 2.56 4.35
CA ALA A 106 -0.59 1.74 3.90
C ALA A 106 -1.76 2.59 3.41
N VAL A 107 -2.16 3.63 4.17
CA VAL A 107 -3.28 4.49 3.79
C VAL A 107 -2.97 5.34 2.55
N LEU A 108 -1.80 5.97 2.46
CA LEU A 108 -1.45 6.79 1.30
C LEU A 108 -1.36 5.95 0.03
N THR A 109 -0.80 4.73 0.12
CA THR A 109 -0.76 3.81 -1.03
C THR A 109 -2.16 3.31 -1.40
N ALA A 110 -3.03 3.07 -0.43
CA ALA A 110 -4.42 2.67 -0.68
C ALA A 110 -5.22 3.79 -1.36
N VAL A 111 -5.07 5.04 -0.92
CA VAL A 111 -5.69 6.22 -1.53
C VAL A 111 -5.26 6.39 -2.99
N VAL A 112 -3.95 6.29 -3.27
CA VAL A 112 -3.44 6.35 -4.65
C VAL A 112 -3.97 5.19 -5.49
N SER A 113 -3.98 3.96 -4.95
CA SER A 113 -4.51 2.79 -5.66
C SER A 113 -6.00 2.94 -5.98
N ALA A 114 -6.79 3.46 -5.06
CA ALA A 114 -8.22 3.75 -5.26
C ALA A 114 -8.42 4.82 -6.34
N ALA A 115 -7.65 5.91 -6.31
CA ALA A 115 -7.72 6.96 -7.32
C ALA A 115 -7.35 6.47 -8.70
N VAL A 116 -6.31 5.66 -8.83
CA VAL A 116 -5.83 5.10 -10.11
C VAL A 116 -6.78 4.02 -10.65
N GLY A 117 -7.37 3.21 -9.77
CA GLY A 117 -8.32 2.16 -10.15
C GLY A 117 -9.58 2.68 -10.85
N ASN A 118 -10.00 3.91 -10.54
CA ASN A 118 -11.08 4.62 -11.23
C ASN A 118 -10.65 6.08 -11.48
N LEU A 119 -9.73 6.26 -12.43
CA LEU A 119 -9.01 7.52 -12.63
C LEU A 119 -9.88 8.57 -13.33
N THR A 120 -10.43 9.49 -12.55
CA THR A 120 -11.11 10.72 -12.99
C THR A 120 -10.29 11.95 -12.62
N LYS A 121 -10.61 13.12 -13.20
CA LYS A 121 -9.96 14.39 -12.86
C LYS A 121 -10.10 14.71 -11.37
N ASP A 122 -11.28 14.52 -10.80
CA ASP A 122 -11.55 14.87 -9.40
C ASP A 122 -10.79 13.96 -8.44
N ARG A 123 -10.77 12.65 -8.70
CA ARG A 123 -10.00 11.67 -7.91
C ARG A 123 -8.48 11.90 -8.02
N TRP A 124 -8.02 12.28 -9.21
CA TRP A 124 -6.63 12.68 -9.42
C TRP A 124 -6.24 13.88 -8.56
N LEU A 125 -7.05 14.94 -8.58
CA LEU A 125 -6.80 16.14 -7.78
C LEU A 125 -6.93 15.86 -6.28
N ALA A 126 -7.92 15.07 -5.87
CA ALA A 126 -8.10 14.64 -4.48
C ALA A 126 -6.90 13.84 -3.96
N ALA A 127 -6.38 12.89 -4.74
CA ALA A 127 -5.20 12.12 -4.35
C ALA A 127 -3.96 13.02 -4.16
N TRP A 128 -3.72 13.99 -5.04
CA TRP A 128 -2.65 14.96 -4.86
C TRP A 128 -2.85 15.84 -3.63
N ALA A 129 -4.08 16.27 -3.35
CA ALA A 129 -4.39 17.03 -2.14
C ALA A 129 -4.10 16.23 -0.85
N VAL A 130 -4.43 14.93 -0.83
CA VAL A 130 -4.09 14.04 0.29
C VAL A 130 -2.57 13.91 0.47
N LEU A 131 -1.81 13.72 -0.62
CA LEU A 131 -0.35 13.61 -0.56
C LEU A 131 0.30 14.92 -0.09
N ALA A 132 -0.16 16.07 -0.59
CA ALA A 132 0.30 17.38 -0.13
C ALA A 132 0.01 17.58 1.36
N LYS A 133 -1.20 17.22 1.80
CA LYS A 133 -1.59 17.26 3.21
C LYS A 133 -0.71 16.38 4.08
N ALA A 134 -0.35 15.19 3.60
CA ALA A 134 0.58 14.29 4.29
C ALA A 134 1.98 14.90 4.41
N ALA A 135 2.47 15.55 3.36
CA ALA A 135 3.77 16.25 3.38
C ALA A 135 3.77 17.42 4.38
N GLU A 136 2.70 18.23 4.42
CA GLU A 136 2.51 19.32 5.39
C GLU A 136 2.51 18.82 6.85
N GLN A 137 2.01 17.60 7.09
CA GLN A 137 1.99 16.96 8.41
C GLN A 137 3.29 16.21 8.75
N GLY A 138 4.36 16.38 7.97
CA GLY A 138 5.68 15.80 8.24
C GLY A 138 5.92 14.42 7.64
N ALA A 139 4.96 13.83 6.93
CA ALA A 139 5.09 12.50 6.30
C ALA A 139 5.57 12.57 4.83
N LYS A 140 6.37 13.58 4.46
CA LYS A 140 6.84 13.81 3.09
C LYS A 140 7.57 12.60 2.49
N ASP A 141 8.45 11.96 3.26
CA ASP A 141 9.23 10.80 2.80
C ASP A 141 8.33 9.60 2.51
N ILE A 142 7.28 9.41 3.33
CA ILE A 142 6.30 8.35 3.13
C ILE A 142 5.42 8.66 1.92
N ALA A 143 4.96 9.90 1.79
CA ALA A 143 4.15 10.36 0.67
C ALA A 143 4.91 10.31 -0.67
N ALA A 144 6.23 10.42 -0.66
CA ALA A 144 7.07 10.43 -1.85
C ALA A 144 6.93 9.17 -2.72
N ALA A 145 6.82 7.99 -2.09
CA ALA A 145 6.63 6.74 -2.82
C ALA A 145 5.25 6.69 -3.50
N ALA A 146 4.21 7.12 -2.78
CA ALA A 146 2.85 7.21 -3.31
C ALA A 146 2.73 8.29 -4.41
N ALA A 147 3.43 9.43 -4.26
CA ALA A 147 3.49 10.48 -5.27
C ALA A 147 4.11 10.01 -6.59
N LYS A 148 5.19 9.22 -6.53
CA LYS A 148 5.78 8.59 -7.73
C LYS A 148 4.79 7.67 -8.43
N ALA A 149 4.09 6.82 -7.68
CA ALA A 149 3.10 5.90 -8.23
C ALA A 149 1.92 6.65 -8.87
N LEU A 150 1.44 7.72 -8.23
CA LEU A 150 0.38 8.57 -8.78
C LEU A 150 0.86 9.27 -10.07
N ALA A 151 2.04 9.88 -10.05
CA ALA A 151 2.60 10.57 -11.21
C ALA A 151 2.79 9.64 -12.42
N ALA A 152 3.27 8.41 -12.19
CA ALA A 152 3.42 7.40 -13.24
C ALA A 152 2.09 6.97 -13.89
N ALA A 153 0.97 7.12 -13.18
CA ALA A 153 -0.38 6.82 -13.69
C ALA A 153 -1.03 7.99 -14.45
N ARG A 154 -0.33 9.12 -14.59
CA ARG A 154 -0.87 10.32 -15.24
C ARG A 154 -1.28 10.06 -16.68
N LYS A 155 -2.48 10.51 -17.04
CA LYS A 155 -2.94 10.58 -18.44
C LYS A 155 -2.78 12.01 -18.99
N PRO A 156 -2.62 12.19 -20.31
CA PRO A 156 -2.38 13.52 -20.91
C PRO A 156 -3.46 14.56 -20.62
N ASN A 157 -4.70 14.13 -20.41
CA ASN A 157 -5.86 14.98 -20.14
C ASN A 157 -5.96 15.41 -18.65
N LEU A 158 -5.08 14.91 -17.77
CA LEU A 158 -5.11 15.26 -16.36
C LEU A 158 -4.25 16.49 -16.07
N PRO A 159 -4.77 17.46 -15.29
CA PRO A 159 -4.03 18.67 -14.96
C PRO A 159 -2.83 18.37 -14.06
N LEU A 160 -1.85 19.26 -14.08
CA LEU A 160 -0.76 19.29 -13.10
C LEU A 160 -1.16 20.24 -11.96
N PRO A 161 -1.52 19.76 -10.77
CA PRO A 161 -1.89 20.60 -9.63
C PRO A 161 -0.61 21.22 -9.03
N GLN A 162 -0.22 22.36 -9.53
CA GLN A 162 1.06 23.05 -9.23
C GLN A 162 1.30 23.24 -7.72
N LYS A 163 0.26 23.56 -6.97
CA LYS A 163 0.33 23.80 -5.53
C LYS A 163 0.66 22.50 -4.78
N GLU A 164 -0.06 21.44 -5.06
CA GLU A 164 0.05 20.13 -4.39
C GLU A 164 1.33 19.38 -4.81
N LEU A 165 1.77 19.60 -6.04
CA LEU A 165 3.01 19.02 -6.58
C LEU A 165 4.27 19.66 -6.03
N ARG A 166 4.21 20.89 -5.55
CA ARG A 166 5.38 21.71 -5.19
C ARG A 166 6.41 20.96 -4.34
N GLU A 167 5.93 20.23 -3.34
CA GLU A 167 6.79 19.48 -2.42
C GLU A 167 7.44 18.24 -3.07
N PHE A 168 6.90 17.75 -4.19
CA PHE A 168 7.35 16.55 -4.86
C PHE A 168 8.10 16.80 -6.18
N ILE A 169 8.12 18.04 -6.70
CA ILE A 169 8.77 18.40 -7.98
C ILE A 169 10.20 17.86 -8.08
N PRO A 170 11.11 18.11 -7.11
CA PRO A 170 12.49 17.64 -7.25
C PRO A 170 12.62 16.13 -7.34
N LEU A 171 11.72 15.42 -6.63
CA LEU A 171 11.67 13.97 -6.62
C LEU A 171 11.16 13.41 -7.94
N LEU A 172 10.12 14.01 -8.52
CA LEU A 172 9.50 13.58 -9.76
C LEU A 172 10.39 13.85 -10.97
N GLN A 173 11.07 15.00 -10.99
CA GLN A 173 12.07 15.34 -12.03
C GLN A 173 13.24 14.36 -12.00
N LYS A 174 13.79 14.03 -10.82
CA LYS A 174 14.86 13.04 -10.69
C LYS A 174 14.41 11.64 -11.16
N GLY A 175 13.12 11.35 -11.07
CA GLY A 175 12.52 10.09 -11.53
C GLY A 175 12.08 10.09 -13.00
N GLY A 176 12.25 11.18 -13.75
CA GLY A 176 11.80 11.29 -15.14
C GLY A 176 10.28 11.26 -15.31
N LEU A 177 9.53 11.66 -14.28
CA LEU A 177 8.05 11.65 -14.25
C LEU A 177 7.43 13.03 -14.52
N MET A 178 8.26 14.02 -14.76
CA MET A 178 7.87 15.40 -15.14
C MET A 178 8.85 15.96 -16.14
#